data_83bb557e242d312da1b70a56fa4dd245
#
_entry.id   83bb557e242d312da1b70a56fa4dd245
#
_cell.length_a   1.000
_cell.length_b   1.000
_cell.length_c   1.000
_cell.angle_alpha   90.00
_cell.angle_beta   90.00
_cell.angle_gamma   90.00
#
_symmetry.space_group_name_H-M   'P 1'
#
loop_
_entity.id
_entity.type
_entity.pdbx_description
1 polymer ?
#
loop_
_entity_poly.entity_id
_entity_poly.type
_entity_poly.pdbx_seq_one_letter_code
_entity_poly.pdbx_strand_id
1 'polypeptide(L)'
;MKLEFKNIKKIFGQKTALNNISFTVKSGHAFGLLGRNGAGKTTTIRILMNVFKSTSGEIYVDDKPINYQTVSFGYLPEERGLYPKEKIFDQLIYFATLKGMDKKDAIKSVNYWLDFLNMTEYKDKRLDTLSKGNQQKIQLISSIAHDPDIVVFDEPFSGLDPVNAKLLENVVKEQVKQNKIVIFSSHQMNYIEEFCDDILILKNGEIMISGNIKKIKQSYQRDKLLISSKDEKQILDTFPEQAEKDNFGNIILHLKKPEDKQKTMQKLIKEYDI
;
A
#
# COMPACT_ATOMS: atom_id res chain seq x y z
N MET A 1 -17.75 7.89 0.92
CA MET A 1 -17.09 8.21 2.21
C MET A 1 -15.76 8.90 1.94
N LYS A 2 -15.43 9.89 2.76
CA LYS A 2 -14.18 10.67 2.70
C LYS A 2 -13.54 10.65 4.09
N LEU A 3 -12.29 10.21 4.18
CA LEU A 3 -11.49 10.21 5.40
C LEU A 3 -10.44 11.32 5.31
N GLU A 4 -10.38 12.20 6.29
CA GLU A 4 -9.46 13.34 6.31
C GLU A 4 -8.63 13.35 7.58
N PHE A 5 -7.32 13.50 7.40
CA PHE A 5 -6.37 13.79 8.46
C PHE A 5 -6.09 15.29 8.43
N LYS A 6 -6.34 15.99 9.54
CA LYS A 6 -6.15 17.46 9.61
C LYS A 6 -5.10 17.79 10.65
N ASN A 7 -3.95 18.30 10.20
CA ASN A 7 -2.86 18.80 11.03
C ASN A 7 -2.38 17.79 12.10
N ILE A 8 -2.31 16.51 11.72
CA ILE A 8 -1.92 15.45 12.65
C ILE A 8 -0.45 15.59 13.05
N LYS A 9 -0.23 15.79 14.33
CA LYS A 9 1.09 15.79 14.95
C LYS A 9 1.18 14.70 16.01
N LYS A 10 2.32 14.01 16.07
CA LYS A 10 2.58 13.02 17.13
C LYS A 10 4.01 13.12 17.63
N ILE A 11 4.12 13.30 18.94
CA ILE A 11 5.39 13.36 19.66
C ILE A 11 5.44 12.23 20.68
N PHE A 12 6.55 11.52 20.73
CA PHE A 12 6.86 10.52 21.76
C PHE A 12 8.12 10.99 22.51
N GLY A 13 7.92 11.45 23.75
CA GLY A 13 9.00 12.09 24.51
C GLY A 13 9.59 13.28 23.75
N GLN A 14 10.85 13.18 23.35
CA GLN A 14 11.53 14.21 22.56
C GLN A 14 11.46 13.99 21.03
N LYS A 15 10.95 12.82 20.58
CA LYS A 15 10.93 12.46 19.17
C LYS A 15 9.60 12.86 18.52
N THR A 16 9.64 13.72 17.52
CA THR A 16 8.51 13.99 16.64
C THR A 16 8.40 12.87 15.60
N ALA A 17 7.33 12.05 15.71
CA ALA A 17 7.06 10.96 14.79
C ALA A 17 6.21 11.39 13.58
N LEU A 18 5.31 12.36 13.78
CA LEU A 18 4.54 13.02 12.72
C LEU A 18 4.55 14.54 12.97
N ASN A 19 4.81 15.30 11.93
CA ASN A 19 4.90 16.76 12.00
C ASN A 19 3.83 17.41 11.10
N ASN A 20 2.63 17.62 11.69
CA ASN A 20 1.55 18.42 11.10
C ASN A 20 1.10 17.92 9.70
N ILE A 21 0.88 16.61 9.56
CA ILE A 21 0.45 16.02 8.29
C ILE A 21 -1.05 16.22 8.04
N SER A 22 -1.42 16.58 6.81
CA SER A 22 -2.82 16.71 6.37
C SER A 22 -3.00 16.07 5.00
N PHE A 23 -3.97 15.17 4.88
CA PHE A 23 -4.29 14.50 3.62
C PHE A 23 -5.71 13.92 3.65
N THR A 24 -6.20 13.52 2.49
CA THR A 24 -7.55 12.98 2.30
C THR A 24 -7.49 11.65 1.57
N VAL A 25 -8.29 10.69 2.02
CA VAL A 25 -8.52 9.40 1.36
C VAL A 25 -10.00 9.28 1.01
N LYS A 26 -10.32 8.82 -0.20
CA LYS A 26 -11.70 8.65 -0.67
C LYS A 26 -12.02 7.17 -0.85
N SER A 27 -13.29 6.80 -0.63
CA SER A 27 -13.77 5.46 -0.95
C SER A 27 -13.77 5.21 -2.46
N GLY A 28 -13.75 3.93 -2.86
CA GLY A 28 -13.69 3.53 -4.26
C GLY A 28 -12.31 3.71 -4.92
N HIS A 29 -11.29 4.00 -4.11
CA HIS A 29 -9.89 4.13 -4.53
C HIS A 29 -8.98 3.41 -3.55
N ALA A 30 -7.89 2.84 -4.06
CA ALA A 30 -6.83 2.34 -3.23
C ALA A 30 -5.80 3.46 -2.96
N PHE A 31 -5.47 3.67 -1.69
CA PHE A 31 -4.55 4.71 -1.24
C PHE A 31 -3.27 4.10 -0.68
N GLY A 32 -2.14 4.48 -1.25
CA GLY A 32 -0.81 4.03 -0.84
C GLY A 32 -0.12 4.98 0.12
N LEU A 33 0.26 4.48 1.30
CA LEU A 33 1.05 5.20 2.29
C LEU A 33 2.50 4.71 2.23
N LEU A 34 3.38 5.46 1.57
CA LEU A 34 4.77 5.09 1.33
C LEU A 34 5.74 5.78 2.29
N GLY A 35 6.88 5.15 2.46
CA GLY A 35 8.01 5.70 3.19
C GLY A 35 8.93 4.62 3.73
N ARG A 36 10.17 4.98 4.00
CA ARG A 36 11.14 4.07 4.64
C ARG A 36 10.71 3.71 6.07
N ASN A 37 11.35 2.71 6.66
CA ASN A 37 11.13 2.38 8.06
C ASN A 37 11.43 3.60 8.95
N GLY A 38 10.52 3.89 9.88
CA GLY A 38 10.59 5.08 10.73
C GLY A 38 10.05 6.38 10.10
N ALA A 39 9.53 6.35 8.86
CA ALA A 39 8.97 7.54 8.21
C ALA A 39 7.67 8.08 8.83
N GLY A 40 6.97 7.27 9.64
CA GLY A 40 5.71 7.65 10.28
C GLY A 40 4.48 6.86 9.83
N LYS A 41 4.62 5.90 8.88
CA LYS A 41 3.51 5.10 8.33
C LYS A 41 2.70 4.40 9.42
N THR A 42 3.33 3.52 10.18
CA THR A 42 2.68 2.75 11.26
C THR A 42 2.13 3.67 12.37
N THR A 43 2.78 4.81 12.64
CA THR A 43 2.25 5.83 13.57
C THR A 43 0.95 6.41 13.05
N THR A 44 0.87 6.76 11.77
CA THR A 44 -0.34 7.27 11.12
C THR A 44 -1.48 6.25 11.19
N ILE A 45 -1.19 4.98 10.85
CA ILE A 45 -2.15 3.88 10.92
C ILE A 45 -2.64 3.68 12.36
N ARG A 46 -1.75 3.65 13.35
CA ARG A 46 -2.13 3.45 14.76
C ARG A 46 -2.96 4.60 15.32
N ILE A 47 -2.76 5.83 14.86
CA ILE A 47 -3.65 6.96 15.20
C ILE A 47 -5.02 6.75 14.57
N LEU A 48 -5.09 6.38 13.27
CA LEU A 48 -6.34 6.05 12.60
C LEU A 48 -7.11 4.94 13.32
N MET A 49 -6.41 3.89 13.74
CA MET A 49 -6.99 2.75 14.47
C MET A 49 -7.31 3.07 15.94
N ASN A 50 -7.13 4.31 16.39
CA ASN A 50 -7.34 4.75 17.77
C ASN A 50 -6.54 3.95 18.82
N VAL A 51 -5.39 3.37 18.42
CA VAL A 51 -4.48 2.69 19.36
C VAL A 51 -3.87 3.69 20.32
N PHE A 52 -3.59 4.91 19.84
CA PHE A 52 -3.22 6.07 20.64
C PHE A 52 -3.64 7.37 19.95
N LYS A 53 -3.87 8.41 20.72
CA LYS A 53 -4.27 9.72 20.19
C LYS A 53 -3.09 10.46 19.55
N SER A 54 -3.37 11.32 18.57
CA SER A 54 -2.46 12.36 18.10
C SER A 54 -2.10 13.31 19.25
N THR A 55 -0.96 14.00 19.16
CA THR A 55 -0.62 15.09 20.09
C THR A 55 -1.45 16.33 19.76
N SER A 56 -1.71 16.59 18.48
CA SER A 56 -2.64 17.60 17.98
C SER A 56 -3.17 17.18 16.61
N GLY A 57 -4.21 17.88 16.15
CA GLY A 57 -4.94 17.54 14.93
C GLY A 57 -5.97 16.44 15.14
N GLU A 58 -6.87 16.30 14.19
CA GLU A 58 -8.02 15.42 14.27
C GLU A 58 -8.27 14.68 12.96
N ILE A 59 -8.98 13.55 13.04
CA ILE A 59 -9.42 12.76 11.90
C ILE A 59 -10.92 12.95 11.71
N TYR A 60 -11.33 13.13 10.47
CA TYR A 60 -12.73 13.35 10.08
C TYR A 60 -13.17 12.27 9.07
N VAL A 61 -14.45 11.90 9.17
CA VAL A 61 -15.16 11.09 8.17
C VAL A 61 -16.37 11.89 7.72
N ASP A 62 -16.47 12.16 6.41
CA ASP A 62 -17.53 12.95 5.80
C ASP A 62 -17.79 14.28 6.55
N ASP A 63 -16.71 15.04 6.74
CA ASP A 63 -16.65 16.37 7.38
C ASP A 63 -17.00 16.37 8.89
N LYS A 64 -17.19 15.22 9.53
CA LYS A 64 -17.44 15.09 10.98
C LYS A 64 -16.26 14.41 11.67
N PRO A 65 -15.93 14.78 12.93
CA PRO A 65 -14.95 14.03 13.69
C PRO A 65 -15.28 12.55 13.71
N ILE A 66 -14.24 11.71 13.51
CA ILE A 66 -14.43 10.28 13.39
C ILE A 66 -15.10 9.69 14.64
N ASN A 67 -16.17 8.91 14.41
CA ASN A 67 -16.82 8.16 15.49
C ASN A 67 -16.49 6.67 15.34
N TYR A 68 -15.63 6.17 16.22
CA TYR A 68 -15.18 4.77 16.23
C TYR A 68 -16.26 3.76 16.65
N GLN A 69 -17.45 4.21 17.07
CA GLN A 69 -18.58 3.33 17.33
C GLN A 69 -19.41 3.04 16.08
N THR A 70 -19.36 3.94 15.11
CA THR A 70 -20.17 3.84 13.86
C THR A 70 -19.34 3.53 12.63
N VAL A 71 -18.03 3.77 12.64
CA VAL A 71 -17.11 3.44 11.56
C VAL A 71 -16.39 2.14 11.89
N SER A 72 -16.56 1.15 11.02
CA SER A 72 -15.93 -0.18 11.19
C SER A 72 -14.57 -0.25 10.48
N PHE A 73 -13.61 -0.93 11.12
CA PHE A 73 -12.25 -1.06 10.63
C PHE A 73 -11.82 -2.50 10.46
N GLY A 74 -11.29 -2.81 9.28
CA GLY A 74 -10.49 -4.00 9.02
C GLY A 74 -9.01 -3.64 9.08
N TYR A 75 -8.22 -4.38 9.85
CA TYR A 75 -6.79 -4.15 9.96
C TYR A 75 -6.00 -5.44 9.78
N LEU A 76 -5.11 -5.43 8.81
CA LEU A 76 -4.10 -6.47 8.62
C LEU A 76 -2.76 -5.92 9.11
N PRO A 77 -2.27 -6.33 10.28
CA PRO A 77 -0.97 -5.92 10.78
C PRO A 77 0.17 -6.62 10.03
N GLU A 78 1.37 -6.04 10.06
CA GLU A 78 2.59 -6.67 9.56
C GLU A 78 2.90 -7.98 10.31
N GLU A 79 2.66 -8.00 11.63
CA GLU A 79 2.85 -9.18 12.49
C GLU A 79 1.59 -10.05 12.56
N ARG A 80 1.79 -11.34 12.83
CA ARG A 80 0.70 -12.30 12.90
C ARG A 80 -0.08 -12.15 14.21
N GLY A 81 -1.42 -12.13 14.12
CA GLY A 81 -2.31 -11.90 15.25
C GLY A 81 -3.37 -13.00 15.49
N LEU A 82 -3.31 -14.12 14.76
CA LEU A 82 -4.28 -15.21 14.88
C LEU A 82 -3.81 -16.30 15.87
N TYR A 83 -4.75 -17.09 16.39
CA TYR A 83 -4.48 -18.19 17.32
C TYR A 83 -3.97 -19.43 16.57
N PRO A 84 -2.69 -19.85 16.77
CA PRO A 84 -2.09 -20.91 15.96
C PRO A 84 -2.77 -22.28 16.14
N LYS A 85 -3.26 -22.59 17.33
CA LYS A 85 -3.82 -23.91 17.69
C LYS A 85 -5.31 -24.03 17.47
N GLU A 86 -5.98 -22.94 17.09
CA GLU A 86 -7.42 -22.93 16.86
C GLU A 86 -7.76 -23.28 15.40
N LYS A 87 -8.95 -23.84 15.20
CA LYS A 87 -9.48 -24.10 13.86
C LYS A 87 -9.72 -22.79 13.11
N ILE A 88 -9.37 -22.78 11.85
CA ILE A 88 -9.46 -21.60 10.98
C ILE A 88 -10.87 -21.04 10.95
N PHE A 89 -11.86 -21.90 10.69
CA PHE A 89 -13.25 -21.47 10.54
C PHE A 89 -13.80 -20.86 11.83
N ASP A 90 -13.55 -21.52 12.96
CA ASP A 90 -14.07 -21.10 14.26
C ASP A 90 -13.51 -19.73 14.66
N GLN A 91 -12.19 -19.52 14.50
CA GLN A 91 -11.57 -18.25 14.84
C GLN A 91 -11.99 -17.11 13.90
N LEU A 92 -12.19 -17.38 12.59
CA LEU A 92 -12.65 -16.35 11.65
C LEU A 92 -14.07 -15.88 11.97
N ILE A 93 -14.99 -16.83 12.28
CA ILE A 93 -16.34 -16.49 12.74
C ILE A 93 -16.28 -15.72 14.06
N TYR A 94 -15.46 -16.16 15.01
CA TYR A 94 -15.29 -15.49 16.29
C TYR A 94 -14.85 -14.03 16.09
N PHE A 95 -13.84 -13.77 15.27
CA PHE A 95 -13.38 -12.39 15.03
C PHE A 95 -14.43 -11.54 14.32
N ALA A 96 -15.14 -12.10 13.32
CA ALA A 96 -16.20 -11.38 12.64
C ALA A 96 -17.36 -11.00 13.59
N THR A 97 -17.77 -11.94 14.45
CA THR A 97 -18.82 -11.68 15.45
C THR A 97 -18.35 -10.71 16.55
N LEU A 98 -17.09 -10.78 16.98
CA LEU A 98 -16.51 -9.84 17.92
C LEU A 98 -16.52 -8.40 17.38
N LYS A 99 -16.46 -8.24 16.05
CA LYS A 99 -16.60 -6.96 15.35
C LYS A 99 -18.05 -6.51 15.13
N GLY A 100 -19.03 -7.23 15.69
CA GLY A 100 -20.45 -6.86 15.67
C GLY A 100 -21.26 -7.51 14.54
N MET A 101 -20.69 -8.38 13.72
CA MET A 101 -21.42 -9.07 12.67
C MET A 101 -22.30 -10.18 13.26
N ASP A 102 -23.53 -10.33 12.75
CA ASP A 102 -24.37 -11.47 13.11
C ASP A 102 -23.72 -12.80 12.70
N LYS A 103 -23.89 -13.84 13.53
CA LYS A 103 -23.24 -15.15 13.30
C LYS A 103 -23.60 -15.77 11.97
N LYS A 104 -24.86 -15.62 11.50
CA LYS A 104 -25.27 -16.18 10.19
C LYS A 104 -24.55 -15.46 9.04
N ASP A 105 -24.40 -14.16 9.13
CA ASP A 105 -23.72 -13.36 8.12
C ASP A 105 -22.20 -13.55 8.22
N ALA A 106 -21.64 -13.71 9.42
CA ALA A 106 -20.24 -14.09 9.60
C ALA A 106 -19.91 -15.42 8.91
N ILE A 107 -20.77 -16.44 9.06
CA ILE A 107 -20.63 -17.75 8.39
C ILE A 107 -20.63 -17.59 6.86
N LYS A 108 -21.56 -16.80 6.31
CA LYS A 108 -21.64 -16.55 4.86
C LYS A 108 -20.39 -15.83 4.35
N SER A 109 -20.01 -14.76 5.02
CA SER A 109 -18.86 -13.94 4.65
C SER A 109 -17.55 -14.72 4.73
N VAL A 110 -17.33 -15.46 5.82
CA VAL A 110 -16.14 -16.31 5.99
C VAL A 110 -16.05 -17.37 4.90
N ASN A 111 -17.17 -18.07 4.59
CA ASN A 111 -17.16 -19.05 3.49
C ASN A 111 -16.86 -18.39 2.13
N TYR A 112 -17.44 -17.22 1.85
CA TYR A 112 -17.15 -16.47 0.63
C TYR A 112 -15.65 -16.14 0.50
N TRP A 113 -15.03 -15.61 1.54
CA TRP A 113 -13.62 -15.25 1.51
C TRP A 113 -12.66 -16.45 1.51
N LEU A 114 -13.04 -17.54 2.16
CA LEU A 114 -12.30 -18.81 2.07
C LEU A 114 -12.30 -19.35 0.63
N ASP A 115 -13.46 -19.31 -0.05
CA ASP A 115 -13.58 -19.72 -1.44
C ASP A 115 -12.79 -18.77 -2.37
N PHE A 116 -12.97 -17.48 -2.22
CA PHE A 116 -12.29 -16.43 -3.00
C PHE A 116 -10.74 -16.55 -2.96
N LEU A 117 -10.18 -16.98 -1.83
CA LEU A 117 -8.73 -17.15 -1.65
C LEU A 117 -8.26 -18.61 -1.82
N ASN A 118 -9.13 -19.51 -2.28
CA ASN A 118 -8.85 -20.94 -2.45
C ASN A 118 -8.39 -21.61 -1.13
N MET A 119 -9.09 -21.31 -0.03
CA MET A 119 -8.75 -21.81 1.31
C MET A 119 -9.85 -22.70 1.92
N THR A 120 -10.89 -23.04 1.18
CA THR A 120 -12.06 -23.81 1.67
C THR A 120 -11.67 -25.18 2.24
N GLU A 121 -10.69 -25.85 1.63
CA GLU A 121 -10.19 -27.16 2.10
C GLU A 121 -9.48 -27.11 3.46
N TYR A 122 -9.07 -25.92 3.89
CA TYR A 122 -8.31 -25.70 5.14
C TYR A 122 -9.21 -25.25 6.30
N LYS A 123 -10.50 -25.02 6.08
CA LYS A 123 -11.39 -24.39 7.07
C LYS A 123 -11.43 -25.10 8.42
N ASP A 124 -11.38 -26.45 8.42
CA ASP A 124 -11.44 -27.28 9.63
C ASP A 124 -10.05 -27.61 10.20
N LYS A 125 -8.98 -27.14 9.55
CA LYS A 125 -7.59 -27.33 10.01
C LYS A 125 -7.18 -26.27 11.03
N ARG A 126 -6.16 -26.58 11.79
CA ARG A 126 -5.52 -25.62 12.70
C ARG A 126 -4.60 -24.69 11.90
N LEU A 127 -4.50 -23.44 12.35
CA LEU A 127 -3.71 -22.45 11.65
C LEU A 127 -2.22 -22.81 11.58
N ASP A 128 -1.64 -23.40 12.66
CA ASP A 128 -0.23 -23.79 12.73
C ASP A 128 0.17 -24.90 11.75
N THR A 129 -0.80 -25.62 11.19
CA THR A 129 -0.56 -26.68 10.18
C THR A 129 -0.37 -26.12 8.76
N LEU A 130 -0.63 -24.83 8.55
CA LEU A 130 -0.56 -24.18 7.24
C LEU A 130 0.83 -23.61 6.95
N SER A 131 1.17 -23.52 5.65
CA SER A 131 2.33 -22.75 5.20
C SER A 131 2.19 -21.27 5.59
N LYS A 132 3.32 -20.56 5.67
CA LYS A 132 3.35 -19.12 6.00
C LYS A 132 2.44 -18.29 5.09
N GLY A 133 2.45 -18.55 3.78
CA GLY A 133 1.59 -17.86 2.81
C GLY A 133 0.09 -18.12 3.04
N ASN A 134 -0.28 -19.38 3.35
CA ASN A 134 -1.67 -19.71 3.66
C ASN A 134 -2.12 -19.10 5.01
N GLN A 135 -1.26 -19.06 6.03
CA GLN A 135 -1.55 -18.34 7.28
C GLN A 135 -1.83 -16.85 7.03
N GLN A 136 -1.09 -16.23 6.11
CA GLN A 136 -1.28 -14.84 5.73
C GLN A 136 -2.62 -14.60 5.02
N LYS A 137 -3.05 -15.54 4.15
CA LYS A 137 -4.40 -15.50 3.55
C LYS A 137 -5.50 -15.56 4.62
N ILE A 138 -5.35 -16.43 5.63
CA ILE A 138 -6.33 -16.50 6.73
C ILE A 138 -6.34 -15.21 7.55
N GLN A 139 -5.18 -14.61 7.79
CA GLN A 139 -5.09 -13.32 8.46
C GLN A 139 -5.74 -12.19 7.65
N LEU A 140 -5.57 -12.21 6.33
CA LEU A 140 -6.25 -11.29 5.43
C LEU A 140 -7.77 -11.46 5.52
N ILE A 141 -8.30 -12.71 5.48
CA ILE A 141 -9.73 -12.97 5.66
C ILE A 141 -10.22 -12.39 6.99
N SER A 142 -9.50 -12.61 8.09
CA SER A 142 -9.93 -12.12 9.40
C SER A 142 -10.04 -10.59 9.46
N SER A 143 -9.26 -9.88 8.65
CA SER A 143 -9.28 -8.41 8.59
C SER A 143 -10.46 -7.84 7.81
N ILE A 144 -11.10 -8.63 6.92
CA ILE A 144 -12.15 -8.14 6.00
C ILE A 144 -13.49 -8.86 6.14
N ALA A 145 -13.53 -10.04 6.78
CA ALA A 145 -14.73 -10.88 6.83
C ALA A 145 -15.93 -10.21 7.54
N HIS A 146 -15.71 -9.25 8.42
CA HIS A 146 -16.77 -8.49 9.10
C HIS A 146 -17.30 -7.30 8.28
N ASP A 147 -16.94 -7.21 6.99
CA ASP A 147 -17.38 -6.17 6.05
C ASP A 147 -17.10 -4.73 6.50
N PRO A 148 -15.84 -4.37 6.81
CA PRO A 148 -15.50 -3.05 7.34
C PRO A 148 -15.71 -1.92 6.33
N ASP A 149 -15.91 -0.68 6.84
CA ASP A 149 -15.99 0.54 6.04
C ASP A 149 -14.61 0.99 5.55
N ILE A 150 -13.61 0.84 6.42
CA ILE A 150 -12.21 1.22 6.18
C ILE A 150 -11.32 -0.01 6.37
N VAL A 151 -10.56 -0.35 5.35
CA VAL A 151 -9.60 -1.46 5.37
C VAL A 151 -8.19 -0.90 5.35
N VAL A 152 -7.37 -1.32 6.30
CA VAL A 152 -5.96 -0.92 6.42
C VAL A 152 -5.07 -2.15 6.37
N PHE A 153 -4.18 -2.19 5.40
CA PHE A 153 -3.18 -3.24 5.23
C PHE A 153 -1.78 -2.66 5.52
N ASP A 154 -1.14 -3.11 6.59
CA ASP A 154 0.20 -2.65 6.98
C ASP A 154 1.27 -3.60 6.44
N GLU A 155 2.05 -3.14 5.45
CA GLU A 155 3.09 -3.90 4.72
C GLU A 155 2.59 -5.26 4.16
N PRO A 156 1.42 -5.32 3.51
CA PRO A 156 0.74 -6.59 3.19
C PRO A 156 1.48 -7.46 2.17
N PHE A 157 2.41 -6.89 1.41
CA PHE A 157 3.21 -7.59 0.38
C PHE A 157 4.53 -8.15 0.93
N SER A 158 4.87 -7.86 2.19
CA SER A 158 6.12 -8.32 2.80
C SER A 158 6.20 -9.84 2.84
N GLY A 159 7.17 -10.42 2.15
CA GLY A 159 7.39 -11.87 2.11
C GLY A 159 6.37 -12.68 1.32
N LEU A 160 5.53 -12.05 0.49
CA LEU A 160 4.64 -12.75 -0.44
C LEU A 160 5.39 -13.15 -1.72
N ASP A 161 5.07 -14.35 -2.20
CA ASP A 161 5.40 -14.76 -3.56
C ASP A 161 4.45 -14.08 -4.58
N PRO A 162 4.79 -14.06 -5.89
CA PRO A 162 3.98 -13.39 -6.90
C PRO A 162 2.53 -13.88 -6.99
N VAL A 163 2.27 -15.16 -6.71
CA VAL A 163 0.91 -15.72 -6.78
C VAL A 163 0.05 -15.17 -5.65
N ASN A 164 0.59 -15.15 -4.43
CA ASN A 164 -0.10 -14.60 -3.27
C ASN A 164 -0.25 -13.07 -3.36
N ALA A 165 0.73 -12.36 -3.95
CA ALA A 165 0.60 -10.93 -4.24
C ALA A 165 -0.59 -10.65 -5.19
N LYS A 166 -0.80 -11.49 -6.21
CA LYS A 166 -1.93 -11.38 -7.13
C LYS A 166 -3.28 -11.63 -6.45
N LEU A 167 -3.33 -12.57 -5.52
CA LEU A 167 -4.55 -12.80 -4.73
C LEU A 167 -4.88 -11.61 -3.84
N LEU A 168 -3.89 -11.01 -3.19
CA LEU A 168 -4.07 -9.79 -2.40
C LEU A 168 -4.57 -8.64 -3.28
N GLU A 169 -4.02 -8.46 -4.49
CA GLU A 169 -4.53 -7.48 -5.46
C GLU A 169 -6.02 -7.67 -5.74
N ASN A 170 -6.46 -8.91 -5.96
CA ASN A 170 -7.87 -9.20 -6.21
C ASN A 170 -8.75 -8.83 -5.00
N VAL A 171 -8.27 -9.08 -3.77
CA VAL A 171 -8.96 -8.64 -2.55
C VAL A 171 -9.05 -7.11 -2.49
N VAL A 172 -7.96 -6.40 -2.75
CA VAL A 172 -7.95 -4.93 -2.79
C VAL A 172 -8.96 -4.42 -3.82
N LYS A 173 -8.97 -4.96 -5.03
CA LYS A 173 -9.92 -4.61 -6.09
C LYS A 173 -11.38 -4.85 -5.68
N GLU A 174 -11.64 -5.97 -5.01
CA GLU A 174 -13.00 -6.29 -4.53
C GLU A 174 -13.44 -5.29 -3.45
N GLN A 175 -12.57 -4.92 -2.49
CA GLN A 175 -12.88 -3.91 -1.48
C GLN A 175 -13.12 -2.52 -2.12
N VAL A 176 -12.31 -2.13 -3.10
CA VAL A 176 -12.48 -0.87 -3.85
C VAL A 176 -13.81 -0.87 -4.62
N LYS A 177 -14.16 -1.99 -5.30
CA LYS A 177 -15.43 -2.15 -6.01
C LYS A 177 -16.65 -2.03 -5.10
N GLN A 178 -16.53 -2.50 -3.86
CA GLN A 178 -17.56 -2.35 -2.81
C GLN A 178 -17.60 -0.95 -2.21
N ASN A 179 -16.87 0.02 -2.80
CA ASN A 179 -16.81 1.42 -2.37
C ASN A 179 -16.29 1.62 -0.93
N LYS A 180 -15.40 0.71 -0.46
CA LYS A 180 -14.71 0.85 0.81
C LYS A 180 -13.55 1.87 0.70
N ILE A 181 -13.09 2.41 1.82
CA ILE A 181 -11.78 3.05 1.90
C ILE A 181 -10.73 1.96 2.08
N VAL A 182 -9.74 1.91 1.17
CA VAL A 182 -8.64 0.95 1.26
C VAL A 182 -7.32 1.72 1.36
N ILE A 183 -6.62 1.52 2.47
CA ILE A 183 -5.30 2.11 2.73
C ILE A 183 -4.30 0.98 2.88
N PHE A 184 -3.18 1.06 2.19
CA PHE A 184 -2.09 0.16 2.49
C PHE A 184 -0.74 0.87 2.56
N SER A 185 0.06 0.45 3.53
CA SER A 185 1.42 0.94 3.69
C SER A 185 2.39 0.05 2.92
N SER A 186 3.42 0.65 2.36
CA SER A 186 4.55 -0.08 1.81
C SER A 186 5.82 0.78 1.79
N HIS A 187 6.96 0.10 1.79
CA HIS A 187 8.24 0.71 1.45
C HIS A 187 8.67 0.36 0.00
N GLN A 188 7.89 -0.45 -0.73
CA GLN A 188 8.15 -0.91 -2.09
C GLN A 188 7.25 -0.18 -3.07
N MET A 189 7.85 0.62 -3.95
CA MET A 189 7.13 1.49 -4.90
C MET A 189 6.39 0.71 -5.99
N ASN A 190 6.94 -0.41 -6.46
CA ASN A 190 6.37 -1.23 -7.53
C ASN A 190 4.93 -1.69 -7.23
N TYR A 191 4.67 -2.21 -6.01
CA TYR A 191 3.31 -2.60 -5.62
C TYR A 191 2.36 -1.42 -5.55
N ILE A 192 2.83 -0.28 -5.04
CA ILE A 192 2.02 0.93 -4.94
C ILE A 192 1.63 1.44 -6.34
N GLU A 193 2.57 1.42 -7.28
CA GLU A 193 2.30 1.84 -8.67
C GLU A 193 1.27 0.96 -9.38
N GLU A 194 1.23 -0.31 -9.05
CA GLU A 194 0.33 -1.29 -9.64
C GLU A 194 -1.08 -1.22 -9.05
N PHE A 195 -1.21 -0.94 -7.75
CA PHE A 195 -2.47 -1.12 -7.02
C PHE A 195 -3.14 0.16 -6.54
N CYS A 196 -2.39 1.29 -6.45
CA CYS A 196 -2.94 2.53 -5.93
C CYS A 196 -3.32 3.51 -7.02
N ASP A 197 -4.41 4.24 -6.74
CA ASP A 197 -4.79 5.44 -7.50
C ASP A 197 -4.11 6.68 -6.95
N ASP A 198 -4.13 6.83 -5.63
CA ASP A 198 -3.58 7.96 -4.90
C ASP A 198 -2.51 7.50 -3.92
N ILE A 199 -1.50 8.35 -3.70
CA ILE A 199 -0.38 8.06 -2.82
C ILE A 199 -0.06 9.22 -1.88
N LEU A 200 0.58 8.85 -0.78
CA LEU A 200 1.24 9.77 0.12
C LEU A 200 2.62 9.21 0.48
N ILE A 201 3.66 9.98 0.24
CA ILE A 201 5.04 9.61 0.60
C ILE A 201 5.44 10.39 1.85
N LEU A 202 5.73 9.64 2.92
CA LEU A 202 6.25 10.18 4.18
C LEU A 202 7.78 10.05 4.26
N LYS A 203 8.41 11.09 4.80
CA LYS A 203 9.83 11.08 5.18
C LYS A 203 9.99 11.87 6.48
N ASN A 204 10.55 11.24 7.51
CA ASN A 204 10.79 11.85 8.82
C ASN A 204 9.54 12.49 9.45
N GLY A 205 8.37 11.88 9.25
CA GLY A 205 7.09 12.36 9.79
C GLY A 205 6.46 13.52 9.00
N GLU A 206 6.98 13.86 7.83
CA GLU A 206 6.46 14.92 6.96
C GLU A 206 6.01 14.37 5.61
N ILE A 207 5.03 15.04 4.99
CA ILE A 207 4.55 14.69 3.65
C ILE A 207 5.51 15.28 2.62
N MET A 208 6.13 14.41 1.82
CA MET A 208 6.98 14.81 0.71
C MET A 208 6.19 14.96 -0.59
N ILE A 209 5.30 14.01 -0.86
CA ILE A 209 4.49 13.96 -2.08
C ILE A 209 3.13 13.40 -1.68
N SER A 210 2.05 13.95 -2.23
CA SER A 210 0.70 13.42 -2.07
C SER A 210 -0.13 13.72 -3.31
N GLY A 211 -0.96 12.77 -3.72
CA GLY A 211 -1.93 12.92 -4.80
C GLY A 211 -2.05 11.72 -5.71
N ASN A 212 -2.73 11.93 -6.84
CA ASN A 212 -2.95 10.89 -7.83
C ASN A 212 -1.64 10.49 -8.53
N ILE A 213 -1.34 9.19 -8.56
CA ILE A 213 -0.06 8.67 -9.04
C ILE A 213 0.20 8.99 -10.51
N LYS A 214 -0.85 8.96 -11.36
CA LYS A 214 -0.72 9.29 -12.79
C LYS A 214 -0.38 10.77 -12.98
N LYS A 215 -1.04 11.65 -12.20
CA LYS A 215 -0.76 13.11 -12.26
C LYS A 215 0.65 13.40 -11.72
N ILE A 216 1.07 12.76 -10.63
CA ILE A 216 2.42 12.88 -10.10
C ILE A 216 3.43 12.47 -11.17
N LYS A 217 3.28 11.28 -11.78
CA LYS A 217 4.18 10.81 -12.86
C LYS A 217 4.21 11.76 -14.06
N GLN A 218 3.10 12.40 -14.40
CA GLN A 218 3.02 13.38 -15.49
C GLN A 218 3.68 14.71 -15.16
N SER A 219 3.69 15.12 -13.88
CA SER A 219 4.34 16.36 -13.45
C SER A 219 5.87 16.30 -13.41
N TYR A 220 6.45 15.10 -13.36
CA TYR A 220 7.89 14.93 -13.49
C TYR A 220 8.29 15.07 -14.97
N GLN A 221 9.25 15.94 -15.22
CA GLN A 221 9.84 16.09 -16.55
C GLN A 221 10.44 14.75 -16.96
N ARG A 222 10.06 14.29 -18.16
CA ARG A 222 10.62 13.06 -18.75
C ARG A 222 11.90 13.40 -19.51
N ASP A 223 12.85 13.97 -18.81
CA ASP A 223 14.11 14.51 -19.30
C ASP A 223 15.28 13.51 -19.22
N LYS A 224 14.99 12.26 -18.85
CA LYS A 224 15.99 11.20 -18.75
C LYS A 224 15.62 10.01 -19.64
N LEU A 225 16.65 9.45 -20.30
CA LEU A 225 16.59 8.16 -20.96
C LEU A 225 17.48 7.18 -20.20
N LEU A 226 16.94 6.02 -19.87
CA LEU A 226 17.72 4.90 -19.34
C LEU A 226 18.07 4.00 -20.53
N ILE A 227 19.35 3.75 -20.75
CA ILE A 227 19.88 3.05 -21.92
C ILE A 227 20.71 1.87 -21.41
N SER A 228 20.39 0.68 -21.91
CA SER A 228 21.23 -0.51 -21.78
C SER A 228 21.82 -0.82 -23.15
N SER A 229 23.14 -0.78 -23.29
CA SER A 229 23.82 -0.93 -24.59
C SER A 229 25.15 -1.62 -24.38
N LYS A 230 25.62 -2.33 -25.43
CA LYS A 230 27.00 -2.85 -25.50
C LYS A 230 28.01 -1.75 -25.81
N ASP A 231 27.55 -0.65 -26.41
CA ASP A 231 28.38 0.48 -26.86
C ASP A 231 28.51 1.57 -25.79
N GLU A 232 28.50 1.20 -24.48
CA GLU A 232 28.48 2.11 -23.34
C GLU A 232 29.49 3.25 -23.46
N LYS A 233 30.77 2.92 -23.76
CA LYS A 233 31.84 3.91 -23.87
C LYS A 233 31.57 4.95 -24.97
N GLN A 234 31.10 4.50 -26.12
CA GLN A 234 30.85 5.38 -27.27
C GLN A 234 29.70 6.35 -26.95
N ILE A 235 28.64 5.87 -26.22
CA ILE A 235 27.54 6.71 -25.84
C ILE A 235 28.01 7.76 -24.81
N LEU A 236 28.78 7.37 -23.80
CA LEU A 236 29.34 8.28 -22.82
C LEU A 236 30.25 9.34 -23.44
N ASP A 237 31.11 8.93 -24.39
CA ASP A 237 32.00 9.85 -25.11
C ASP A 237 31.24 10.81 -26.05
N THR A 238 30.09 10.36 -26.59
CA THR A 238 29.22 11.20 -27.44
C THR A 238 28.41 12.24 -26.63
N PHE A 239 28.08 11.93 -25.37
CA PHE A 239 27.27 12.79 -24.51
C PHE A 239 27.95 13.08 -23.15
N PRO A 240 29.19 13.62 -23.12
CA PRO A 240 30.04 13.66 -21.93
C PRO A 240 29.44 14.45 -20.77
N GLU A 241 28.61 15.48 -21.04
CA GLU A 241 27.97 16.31 -20.01
C GLU A 241 26.52 15.89 -19.69
N GLN A 242 25.97 14.99 -20.48
CA GLN A 242 24.55 14.61 -20.39
C GLN A 242 24.35 13.15 -19.99
N ALA A 243 25.37 12.31 -20.11
CA ALA A 243 25.30 10.89 -19.82
C ALA A 243 26.10 10.54 -18.56
N GLU A 244 25.48 9.79 -17.67
CA GLU A 244 26.12 9.23 -16.47
C GLU A 244 25.80 7.73 -16.37
N LYS A 245 26.68 6.97 -15.71
CA LYS A 245 26.45 5.54 -15.48
C LYS A 245 25.81 5.33 -14.10
N ASP A 246 24.74 4.54 -14.07
CA ASP A 246 24.12 4.14 -12.81
C ASP A 246 24.89 3.00 -12.13
N ASN A 247 24.49 2.65 -10.89
CA ASN A 247 25.11 1.57 -10.11
C ASN A 247 24.84 0.16 -10.68
N PHE A 248 23.98 0.03 -11.68
CA PHE A 248 23.60 -1.24 -12.32
C PHE A 248 24.24 -1.41 -13.71
N GLY A 249 25.02 -0.44 -14.16
CA GLY A 249 25.69 -0.47 -15.44
C GLY A 249 24.90 0.15 -16.61
N ASN A 250 23.70 0.71 -16.35
CA ASN A 250 22.96 1.41 -17.38
C ASN A 250 23.44 2.86 -17.52
N ILE A 251 23.23 3.44 -18.69
CA ILE A 251 23.52 4.86 -18.96
C ILE A 251 22.23 5.65 -18.72
N ILE A 252 22.32 6.69 -17.90
CA ILE A 252 21.29 7.71 -17.75
C ILE A 252 21.67 8.90 -18.62
N LEU A 253 20.92 9.13 -19.70
CA LEU A 253 21.10 10.28 -20.57
C LEU A 253 20.09 11.38 -20.21
N HIS A 254 20.60 12.54 -19.79
CA HIS A 254 19.80 13.71 -19.47
C HIS A 254 19.49 14.51 -20.74
N LEU A 255 18.22 14.72 -21.03
CA LEU A 255 17.76 15.48 -22.18
C LEU A 255 17.71 16.97 -21.83
N LYS A 256 18.12 17.83 -22.74
CA LYS A 256 18.01 19.29 -22.58
C LYS A 256 16.55 19.75 -22.53
N LYS A 257 15.69 19.09 -23.29
CA LYS A 257 14.23 19.29 -23.31
C LYS A 257 13.50 17.97 -23.41
N PRO A 258 12.37 17.78 -22.73
CA PRO A 258 11.57 16.55 -22.84
C PRO A 258 11.13 16.22 -24.28
N GLU A 259 10.94 17.26 -25.11
CA GLU A 259 10.54 17.17 -26.52
C GLU A 259 11.60 16.48 -27.40
N ASP A 260 12.87 16.56 -27.01
CA ASP A 260 13.98 15.94 -27.73
C ASP A 260 14.02 14.41 -27.58
N LYS A 261 13.19 13.85 -26.69
CA LYS A 261 13.21 12.42 -26.35
C LYS A 261 13.10 11.52 -27.57
N GLN A 262 12.10 11.76 -28.41
CA GLN A 262 11.83 10.90 -29.56
C GLN A 262 12.96 10.97 -30.58
N LYS A 263 13.47 12.17 -30.85
CA LYS A 263 14.60 12.40 -31.78
C LYS A 263 15.90 11.78 -31.27
N THR A 264 16.17 11.92 -29.96
CA THR A 264 17.36 11.33 -29.34
C THR A 264 17.28 9.81 -29.32
N MET A 265 16.11 9.22 -29.01
CA MET A 265 15.90 7.76 -29.06
C MET A 265 16.12 7.23 -30.46
N GLN A 266 15.56 7.87 -31.50
CA GLN A 266 15.77 7.46 -32.92
C GLN A 266 17.23 7.51 -33.33
N LYS A 267 17.97 8.53 -32.88
CA LYS A 267 19.39 8.65 -33.09
C LYS A 267 20.15 7.50 -32.43
N LEU A 268 19.89 7.26 -31.17
CA LEU A 268 20.55 6.22 -30.38
C LEU A 268 20.35 4.82 -30.99
N ILE A 269 19.11 4.45 -31.33
CA ILE A 269 18.76 3.15 -31.93
C ILE A 269 19.45 2.98 -33.33
N LYS A 270 19.72 4.08 -34.03
CA LYS A 270 20.33 4.05 -35.34
C LYS A 270 21.85 3.90 -35.30
N GLU A 271 22.48 4.43 -34.25
CA GLU A 271 23.93 4.57 -34.13
C GLU A 271 24.58 3.53 -33.21
N TYR A 272 23.78 2.90 -32.30
CA TYR A 272 24.29 2.01 -31.26
C TYR A 272 23.43 0.74 -31.11
N ASP A 273 24.02 -0.32 -30.55
CA ASP A 273 23.35 -1.57 -30.17
C ASP A 273 22.70 -1.38 -28.79
N ILE A 274 21.40 -1.04 -28.80
CA ILE A 274 20.61 -0.69 -27.58
C ILE A 274 19.63 -1.81 -27.25
#